data_cdf5ca78624c52eb84676499d88fc990
#
_entry.id   cdf5ca78624c52eb84676499d88fc990
#
_cell.length_a   1.000
_cell.length_b   1.000
_cell.length_c   1.000
_cell.angle_alpha   90.00
_cell.angle_beta   90.00
_cell.angle_gamma   90.00
#
_symmetry.space_group_name_H-M   'P 1'
#
loop_
_entity.id
_entity.type
_entity.pdbx_description
1 polymer ?
#
loop_
_entity_poly.entity_id
_entity_poly.type
_entity_poly.pdbx_seq_one_letter_code
_entity_poly.pdbx_strand_id
1 'polypeptide(L)'
;MRTVKKLGNEYMVFSNLPVRYKKNRSEIDLLIISPTYLLIIEVKNHSGYISGKHKDDKWIQRKVYKDGKTTETEMQNPLRQMRRQRDIVKSILQANDLDQWVETVLYFSSNSVHLYLDLYDSDNVCSSEKELLEFLRTYKPPKKADTEKLEKIKQLFKEMHEN
;
A
#
# COMPACT_ATOMS: atom_id res chain seq x y z
N MET A 1 -6.55 0.43 -11.87
CA MET A 1 -5.88 1.74 -11.76
C MET A 1 -4.96 1.96 -12.97
N ARG A 2 -5.13 3.07 -13.68
CA ARG A 2 -4.35 3.36 -14.91
C ARG A 2 -2.84 3.45 -14.68
N THR A 3 -2.44 3.91 -13.50
CA THR A 3 -1.03 4.08 -13.11
C THR A 3 -0.24 2.79 -13.21
N VAL A 4 -0.82 1.69 -12.74
CA VAL A 4 -0.15 0.40 -12.69
C VAL A 4 0.00 -0.23 -14.09
N LYS A 5 -0.90 0.11 -15.03
CA LYS A 5 -0.79 -0.34 -16.42
C LYS A 5 0.40 0.26 -17.18
N LYS A 6 1.04 1.28 -16.61
CA LYS A 6 2.27 1.89 -17.15
C LYS A 6 3.54 1.12 -16.75
N LEU A 7 3.42 0.15 -15.84
CA LEU A 7 4.51 -0.75 -15.49
C LEU A 7 4.67 -1.82 -16.57
N GLY A 8 5.89 -2.30 -16.75
CA GLY A 8 6.19 -3.36 -17.72
C GLY A 8 5.56 -4.71 -17.34
N ASN A 9 5.66 -5.68 -18.25
CA ASN A 9 5.10 -7.02 -18.07
C ASN A 9 5.76 -7.84 -16.96
N GLU A 10 6.90 -7.40 -16.44
CA GLU A 10 7.59 -8.01 -15.32
C GLU A 10 6.86 -7.81 -13.98
N TYR A 11 5.93 -6.86 -13.92
CA TYR A 11 5.13 -6.59 -12.73
C TYR A 11 3.83 -7.37 -12.76
N MET A 12 3.58 -8.16 -11.73
CA MET A 12 2.26 -8.77 -11.51
C MET A 12 1.49 -7.95 -10.48
N VAL A 13 0.26 -7.62 -10.81
CA VAL A 13 -0.60 -6.76 -9.98
C VAL A 13 -1.90 -7.47 -9.67
N PHE A 14 -2.22 -7.54 -8.37
CA PHE A 14 -3.51 -7.99 -7.88
C PHE A 14 -4.25 -6.79 -7.30
N SER A 15 -5.51 -6.61 -7.71
CA SER A 15 -6.39 -5.55 -7.21
C SER A 15 -7.48 -6.13 -6.33
N ASN A 16 -7.81 -5.42 -5.26
CA ASN A 16 -8.88 -5.81 -4.32
C ASN A 16 -8.73 -7.27 -3.88
N LEU A 17 -7.52 -7.60 -3.43
CA LEU A 17 -7.15 -8.96 -3.07
C LEU A 17 -7.57 -9.26 -1.63
N PRO A 18 -8.54 -10.17 -1.40
CA PRO A 18 -8.83 -10.62 -0.05
C PRO A 18 -7.70 -11.53 0.43
N VAL A 19 -7.21 -11.26 1.63
CA VAL A 19 -6.17 -12.06 2.28
C VAL A 19 -6.64 -12.53 3.65
N ARG A 20 -6.30 -13.76 3.97
CA ARG A 20 -6.67 -14.37 5.24
C ARG A 20 -5.55 -15.28 5.76
N TYR A 21 -5.27 -15.15 7.04
CA TYR A 21 -4.45 -16.10 7.76
C TYR A 21 -5.07 -16.40 9.12
N LYS A 22 -5.50 -17.64 9.34
CA LYS A 22 -6.28 -18.06 10.52
C LYS A 22 -7.53 -17.20 10.66
N LYS A 23 -7.70 -16.51 11.80
CA LYS A 23 -8.84 -15.59 12.06
C LYS A 23 -8.65 -14.18 11.51
N ASN A 24 -7.42 -13.83 11.14
CA ASN A 24 -7.10 -12.51 10.61
C ASN A 24 -7.41 -12.42 9.12
N ARG A 25 -8.13 -11.38 8.71
CA ARG A 25 -8.49 -11.14 7.32
C ARG A 25 -8.47 -9.65 7.01
N SER A 26 -8.18 -9.32 5.76
CA SER A 26 -8.21 -7.96 5.23
C SER A 26 -8.39 -8.02 3.72
N GLU A 27 -8.60 -6.88 3.11
CA GLU A 27 -8.53 -6.70 1.66
C GLU A 27 -7.38 -5.75 1.35
N ILE A 28 -6.58 -6.11 0.35
CA ILE A 28 -5.46 -5.30 -0.13
C ILE A 28 -5.90 -4.62 -1.41
N ASP A 29 -5.83 -3.29 -1.47
CA ASP A 29 -6.20 -2.53 -2.66
C ASP A 29 -5.34 -2.92 -3.86
N LEU A 30 -4.02 -2.92 -3.69
CA LEU A 30 -3.06 -3.37 -4.70
C LEU A 30 -1.92 -4.16 -4.06
N LEU A 31 -1.66 -5.34 -4.58
CA LEU A 31 -0.45 -6.12 -4.31
C LEU A 31 0.38 -6.17 -5.58
N ILE A 32 1.61 -5.68 -5.52
CA ILE A 32 2.54 -5.69 -6.65
C ILE A 32 3.68 -6.65 -6.36
N ILE A 33 3.91 -7.57 -7.28
CA ILE A 33 5.04 -8.49 -7.26
C ILE A 33 5.90 -8.19 -8.48
N SER A 34 7.11 -7.68 -8.24
CA SER A 34 8.11 -7.41 -9.26
C SER A 34 9.21 -8.46 -9.22
N PRO A 35 10.17 -8.45 -10.16
CA PRO A 35 11.35 -9.32 -10.06
C PRO A 35 12.22 -9.05 -8.84
N THR A 36 12.07 -7.91 -8.17
CA THR A 36 12.95 -7.46 -7.09
C THR A 36 12.25 -7.16 -5.78
N TYR A 37 10.92 -7.07 -5.74
CA TYR A 37 10.21 -6.75 -4.50
C TYR A 37 8.75 -7.22 -4.48
N LEU A 38 8.20 -7.24 -3.27
CA LEU A 38 6.80 -7.47 -2.97
C LEU A 38 6.27 -6.24 -2.23
N LEU A 39 5.20 -5.63 -2.75
CA LEU A 39 4.70 -4.33 -2.30
C LEU A 39 3.20 -4.32 -2.13
N ILE A 40 2.74 -3.80 -0.99
CA ILE A 40 1.34 -3.49 -0.73
C ILE A 40 1.11 -2.00 -0.91
N ILE A 41 0.10 -1.62 -1.68
CA ILE A 41 -0.35 -0.24 -1.82
C ILE A 41 -1.75 -0.10 -1.25
N GLU A 42 -1.90 0.77 -0.27
CA GLU A 42 -3.20 1.24 0.22
C GLU A 42 -3.55 2.54 -0.51
N VAL A 43 -4.72 2.59 -1.13
CA VAL A 43 -5.18 3.75 -1.90
C VAL A 43 -6.24 4.51 -1.12
N LYS A 44 -6.01 5.80 -0.91
CA LYS A 44 -6.97 6.72 -0.28
C LYS A 44 -7.32 7.86 -1.25
N ASN A 45 -8.59 8.00 -1.57
CA ASN A 45 -9.08 9.08 -2.44
C ASN A 45 -9.67 10.24 -1.63
N HIS A 46 -8.96 10.64 -0.56
CA HIS A 46 -9.35 11.74 0.29
C HIS A 46 -8.80 13.06 -0.26
N SER A 47 -9.66 14.06 -0.38
CA SER A 47 -9.27 15.43 -0.74
C SER A 47 -9.11 16.31 0.49
N GLY A 48 -8.62 17.54 0.29
CA GLY A 48 -8.45 18.52 1.34
C GLY A 48 -7.17 18.34 2.14
N TYR A 49 -7.20 18.76 3.38
CA TYR A 49 -6.03 18.78 4.26
C TYR A 49 -6.05 17.55 5.17
N ILE A 50 -5.06 16.71 5.06
CA ILE A 50 -4.90 15.52 5.88
C ILE A 50 -3.77 15.77 6.87
N SER A 51 -4.06 15.65 8.16
CA SER A 51 -3.07 15.80 9.22
C SER A 51 -3.06 14.61 10.17
N GLY A 52 -1.90 14.30 10.70
CA GLY A 52 -1.71 13.19 11.63
C GLY A 52 -0.26 12.82 11.81
N LYS A 53 -0.03 11.90 12.74
CA LYS A 53 1.29 11.38 13.09
C LYS A 53 1.33 9.87 12.89
N HIS A 54 2.53 9.32 12.75
CA HIS A 54 2.74 7.88 12.59
C HIS A 54 2.00 7.05 13.66
N LYS A 55 2.05 7.48 14.93
CA LYS A 55 1.50 6.72 16.06
C LYS A 55 0.03 7.00 16.36
N ASP A 56 -0.59 7.97 15.71
CA ASP A 56 -1.98 8.32 15.99
C ASP A 56 -2.92 7.16 15.63
N ASP A 57 -3.99 7.00 16.39
CA ASP A 57 -5.06 6.05 16.06
C ASP A 57 -5.88 6.54 14.88
N LYS A 58 -6.07 7.85 14.80
CA LYS A 58 -6.86 8.51 13.78
C LYS A 58 -6.14 9.74 13.25
N TRP A 59 -6.34 10.00 11.97
CA TRP A 59 -5.93 11.22 11.31
C TRP A 59 -7.14 12.11 11.08
N ILE A 60 -6.92 13.37 10.78
CA ILE A 60 -7.98 14.37 10.56
C ILE A 60 -7.97 14.80 9.09
N GLN A 61 -9.16 14.75 8.48
CA GLN A 61 -9.42 15.35 7.17
C GLN A 61 -10.19 16.62 7.35
N ARG A 62 -9.64 17.74 6.86
CA ARG A 62 -10.32 19.03 6.84
C ARG A 62 -10.58 19.47 5.42
N LYS A 63 -11.84 19.82 5.13
CA LYS A 63 -12.24 20.37 3.84
C LYS A 63 -12.64 21.84 4.03
N VAL A 64 -12.23 22.68 3.08
CA VAL A 64 -12.61 24.08 2.99
C VAL A 64 -13.47 24.25 1.73
N TYR A 65 -14.69 24.74 1.92
CA TYR A 65 -15.63 24.96 0.83
C TYR A 65 -15.56 26.41 0.30
N LYS A 66 -16.12 26.63 -0.91
CA LYS A 66 -16.08 27.94 -1.58
C LYS A 66 -16.71 29.09 -0.77
N ASP A 67 -17.67 28.79 0.10
CA ASP A 67 -18.32 29.75 1.00
C ASP A 67 -17.51 30.06 2.28
N GLY A 68 -16.30 29.46 2.39
CA GLY A 68 -15.44 29.62 3.56
C GLY A 68 -15.75 28.67 4.71
N LYS A 69 -16.82 27.88 4.62
CA LYS A 69 -17.12 26.85 5.62
C LYS A 69 -16.08 25.74 5.60
N THR A 70 -15.81 25.19 6.78
CA THR A 70 -14.88 24.08 6.96
C THR A 70 -15.60 22.89 7.63
N THR A 71 -15.19 21.68 7.26
CA THR A 71 -15.59 20.47 7.95
C THR A 71 -14.36 19.67 8.35
N GLU A 72 -14.43 19.03 9.51
CA GLU A 72 -13.39 18.09 9.97
C GLU A 72 -14.02 16.71 10.15
N THR A 73 -13.32 15.70 9.67
CA THR A 73 -13.72 14.30 9.79
C THR A 73 -12.54 13.48 10.25
N GLU A 74 -12.75 12.59 11.22
CA GLU A 74 -11.74 11.62 11.61
C GLU A 74 -11.69 10.47 10.59
N MET A 75 -10.48 10.03 10.29
CA MET A 75 -10.24 8.81 9.52
C MET A 75 -9.30 7.89 10.30
N GLN A 76 -9.46 6.59 10.15
CA GLN A 76 -8.51 5.63 10.71
C GLN A 76 -7.13 5.88 10.13
N ASN A 77 -6.07 5.79 10.95
CA ASN A 77 -4.70 5.91 10.46
C ASN A 77 -4.40 4.81 9.43
N PRO A 78 -4.18 5.15 8.16
CA PRO A 78 -3.97 4.14 7.11
C PRO A 78 -2.70 3.30 7.31
N LEU A 79 -1.70 3.82 8.01
CA LEU A 79 -0.46 3.09 8.31
C LEU A 79 -0.74 1.86 9.18
N ARG A 80 -1.71 1.94 10.07
CA ARG A 80 -2.13 0.80 10.89
C ARG A 80 -2.81 -0.29 10.07
N GLN A 81 -3.65 0.12 9.13
CA GLN A 81 -4.29 -0.80 8.20
C GLN A 81 -3.26 -1.54 7.34
N MET A 82 -2.29 -0.82 6.80
CA MET A 82 -1.22 -1.41 5.99
C MET A 82 -0.33 -2.35 6.82
N ARG A 83 -0.04 -2.01 8.06
CA ARG A 83 0.72 -2.90 8.96
C ARG A 83 -0.01 -4.23 9.17
N ARG A 84 -1.31 -4.17 9.41
CA ARG A 84 -2.14 -5.38 9.53
C ARG A 84 -2.13 -6.22 8.25
N GLN A 85 -2.28 -5.60 7.10
CA GLN A 85 -2.21 -6.27 5.80
C GLN A 85 -0.86 -6.94 5.61
N ARG A 86 0.22 -6.22 5.90
CA ARG A 86 1.59 -6.76 5.83
C ARG A 86 1.78 -7.97 6.74
N ASP A 87 1.30 -7.91 7.97
CA ASP A 87 1.43 -9.01 8.93
C ASP A 87 0.69 -10.26 8.46
N ILE A 88 -0.49 -10.10 7.85
CA ILE A 88 -1.23 -11.22 7.26
C ILE A 88 -0.46 -11.82 6.09
N VAL A 89 0.04 -11.00 5.16
CA VAL A 89 0.83 -11.46 4.01
C VAL A 89 2.11 -12.18 4.48
N LYS A 90 2.84 -11.61 5.42
CA LYS A 90 4.03 -12.25 6.00
C LYS A 90 3.71 -13.62 6.60
N SER A 91 2.60 -13.73 7.32
CA SER A 91 2.17 -15.00 7.92
C SER A 91 1.85 -16.05 6.85
N ILE A 92 1.19 -15.64 5.75
CA ILE A 92 0.92 -16.51 4.61
C ILE A 92 2.24 -16.99 3.97
N LEU A 93 3.18 -16.08 3.75
CA LEU A 93 4.47 -16.42 3.15
C LEU A 93 5.27 -17.38 4.02
N GLN A 94 5.35 -17.12 5.32
CA GLN A 94 6.05 -17.97 6.28
C GLN A 94 5.45 -19.39 6.35
N ALA A 95 4.11 -19.47 6.30
CA ALA A 95 3.42 -20.76 6.30
C ALA A 95 3.68 -21.59 5.02
N ASN A 96 4.17 -20.96 3.95
CA ASN A 96 4.52 -21.60 2.67
C ASN A 96 6.04 -21.64 2.43
N ASP A 97 6.86 -21.41 3.45
CA ASP A 97 8.33 -21.37 3.36
C ASP A 97 8.85 -20.37 2.31
N LEU A 98 8.12 -19.25 2.16
CA LEU A 98 8.41 -18.19 1.19
C LEU A 98 8.66 -16.84 1.88
N ASP A 99 9.33 -16.84 3.03
CA ASP A 99 9.61 -15.60 3.77
C ASP A 99 10.30 -14.57 2.86
N GLN A 100 9.73 -13.38 2.79
CA GLN A 100 10.16 -12.30 1.91
C GLN A 100 9.86 -10.95 2.56
N TRP A 101 10.73 -9.96 2.34
CA TRP A 101 10.44 -8.59 2.73
C TRP A 101 9.21 -8.08 1.99
N VAL A 102 8.24 -7.54 2.74
CA VAL A 102 7.02 -6.93 2.22
C VAL A 102 7.06 -5.44 2.53
N GLU A 103 7.12 -4.61 1.49
CA GLU A 103 7.06 -3.17 1.63
C GLU A 103 5.62 -2.67 1.54
N THR A 104 5.37 -1.49 2.09
CA THR A 104 4.05 -0.85 2.05
C THR A 104 4.18 0.60 1.59
N VAL A 105 3.20 1.05 0.82
CA VAL A 105 3.06 2.43 0.35
C VAL A 105 1.63 2.90 0.53
N LEU A 106 1.47 4.06 1.13
CA LEU A 106 0.19 4.77 1.17
C LEU A 106 0.12 5.74 -0.01
N TYR A 107 -0.90 5.60 -0.83
CA TYR A 107 -1.11 6.44 -2.00
C TYR A 107 -2.41 7.24 -1.87
N PHE A 108 -2.29 8.56 -1.83
CA PHE A 108 -3.42 9.48 -1.93
C PHE A 108 -3.64 9.81 -3.39
N SER A 109 -4.75 9.34 -3.96
CA SER A 109 -5.03 9.44 -5.40
C SER A 109 -5.77 10.72 -5.82
N SER A 110 -6.24 11.51 -4.87
CA SER A 110 -6.91 12.78 -5.16
C SER A 110 -5.90 13.85 -5.60
N ASN A 111 -6.21 14.59 -6.67
CA ASN A 111 -5.37 15.71 -7.14
C ASN A 111 -5.43 16.93 -6.21
N SER A 112 -6.37 16.96 -5.26
CA SER A 112 -6.61 18.08 -4.37
C SER A 112 -6.36 17.73 -2.91
N VAL A 113 -5.39 16.87 -2.65
CA VAL A 113 -4.96 16.51 -1.30
C VAL A 113 -3.73 17.32 -0.89
N HIS A 114 -3.72 17.79 0.36
CA HIS A 114 -2.59 18.45 0.99
C HIS A 114 -2.23 17.71 2.27
N LEU A 115 -1.01 17.19 2.35
CA LEU A 115 -0.57 16.33 3.45
C LEU A 115 0.26 17.12 4.48
N TYR A 116 -0.15 17.05 5.73
CA TYR A 116 0.54 17.59 6.91
C TYR A 116 0.77 16.46 7.91
N LEU A 117 1.69 15.57 7.56
CA LEU A 117 1.93 14.33 8.29
C LEU A 117 3.30 14.35 8.96
N ASP A 118 3.33 13.94 10.22
CA ASP A 118 4.57 13.70 10.97
C ASP A 118 4.85 12.19 10.97
N LEU A 119 5.71 11.77 10.04
CA LEU A 119 5.97 10.37 9.72
C LEU A 119 7.39 9.97 10.06
N TYR A 120 7.64 8.66 10.12
CA TYR A 120 8.98 8.10 10.17
C TYR A 120 9.55 7.99 8.75
N ASP A 121 10.89 7.95 8.65
CA ASP A 121 11.58 7.78 7.36
C ASP A 121 11.20 6.47 6.65
N SER A 122 10.80 5.47 7.41
CA SER A 122 10.33 4.19 6.88
C SER A 122 8.88 4.20 6.36
N ASP A 123 8.13 5.27 6.60
CA ASP A 123 6.78 5.42 6.09
C ASP A 123 6.81 5.96 4.66
N ASN A 124 6.26 5.20 3.73
CA ASN A 124 6.21 5.57 2.32
C ASN A 124 4.83 6.14 2.00
N VAL A 125 4.79 7.41 1.63
CA VAL A 125 3.54 8.10 1.27
C VAL A 125 3.74 8.84 -0.05
N CYS A 126 2.83 8.61 -0.99
CA CYS A 126 2.78 9.29 -2.28
C CYS A 126 1.47 10.04 -2.41
N SER A 127 1.51 11.28 -2.90
CA SER A 127 0.34 12.13 -3.12
C SER A 127 0.08 12.47 -4.59
N SER A 128 0.82 11.85 -5.50
CA SER A 128 0.63 11.99 -6.94
C SER A 128 0.99 10.71 -7.68
N GLU A 129 0.44 10.54 -8.87
CA GLU A 129 0.79 9.43 -9.76
C GLU A 129 2.29 9.42 -10.10
N LYS A 130 2.87 10.60 -10.31
CA LYS A 130 4.30 10.76 -10.60
C LYS A 130 5.17 10.22 -9.46
N GLU A 131 4.86 10.60 -8.23
CA GLU A 131 5.57 10.11 -7.04
C GLU A 131 5.46 8.60 -6.91
N LEU A 132 4.26 8.04 -7.12
CA LEU A 132 4.04 6.60 -7.04
C LEU A 132 4.84 5.84 -8.10
N LEU A 133 4.81 6.29 -9.36
CA LEU A 133 5.58 5.67 -10.45
C LEU A 133 7.08 5.74 -10.19
N GLU A 134 7.58 6.86 -9.69
CA GLU A 134 8.98 7.02 -9.33
C GLU A 134 9.37 6.04 -8.22
N PHE A 135 8.55 5.93 -7.18
CA PHE A 135 8.76 4.95 -6.10
C PHE A 135 8.83 3.52 -6.66
N LEU A 136 7.88 3.13 -7.49
CA LEU A 136 7.82 1.78 -8.06
C LEU A 136 9.03 1.44 -8.94
N ARG A 137 9.62 2.43 -9.60
CA ARG A 137 10.78 2.25 -10.48
C ARG A 137 12.11 2.27 -9.74
N THR A 138 12.19 2.97 -8.60
CA THR A 138 13.45 3.22 -7.89
C THR A 138 13.58 2.46 -6.58
N TYR A 139 12.49 1.91 -6.07
CA TYR A 139 12.51 1.19 -4.79
C TYR A 139 13.44 -0.02 -4.83
N LYS A 140 14.28 -0.13 -3.79
CA LYS A 140 15.15 -1.27 -3.57
C LYS A 140 14.89 -1.84 -2.17
N PRO A 141 14.59 -3.15 -2.06
CA PRO A 141 14.39 -3.78 -0.77
C PRO A 141 15.70 -3.81 0.04
N PRO A 142 15.62 -3.93 1.38
CA PRO A 142 16.80 -3.95 2.25
C PRO A 142 17.73 -5.14 2.00
N LYS A 143 17.21 -6.22 1.44
CA LYS A 143 17.97 -7.41 1.08
C LYS A 143 17.85 -7.67 -0.41
N LYS A 144 18.91 -8.22 -1.01
CA LYS A 144 18.91 -8.62 -2.41
C LYS A 144 17.71 -9.54 -2.69
N ALA A 145 17.03 -9.28 -3.79
CA ALA A 145 15.90 -10.08 -4.22
C ALA A 145 16.30 -11.52 -4.56
N ASP A 146 15.48 -12.45 -4.15
CA ASP A 146 15.48 -13.83 -4.63
C ASP A 146 14.39 -13.96 -5.70
N THR A 147 14.80 -13.89 -6.96
CA THR A 147 13.89 -13.91 -8.10
C THR A 147 13.09 -15.20 -8.18
N GLU A 148 13.71 -16.33 -7.85
CA GLU A 148 13.02 -17.64 -7.84
C GLU A 148 11.94 -17.67 -6.76
N LYS A 149 12.23 -17.16 -5.57
CA LYS A 149 11.24 -17.04 -4.50
C LYS A 149 10.08 -16.13 -4.91
N LEU A 150 10.35 -14.99 -5.53
CA LEU A 150 9.31 -14.07 -6.01
C LEU A 150 8.42 -14.72 -7.08
N GLU A 151 8.96 -15.56 -7.95
CA GLU A 151 8.15 -16.32 -8.91
C GLU A 151 7.21 -17.32 -8.20
N LYS A 152 7.67 -17.99 -7.16
CA LYS A 152 6.83 -18.86 -6.32
C LYS A 152 5.74 -18.09 -5.60
N ILE A 153 6.06 -16.88 -5.12
CA ILE A 153 5.09 -15.98 -4.48
C ILE A 153 4.02 -15.53 -5.50
N LYS A 154 4.40 -15.19 -6.72
CA LYS A 154 3.44 -14.90 -7.80
C LYS A 154 2.45 -16.05 -7.99
N GLN A 155 2.96 -17.25 -8.09
CA GLN A 155 2.13 -18.44 -8.28
C GLN A 155 1.19 -18.68 -7.10
N LEU A 156 1.67 -18.52 -5.87
CA LEU A 156 0.87 -18.66 -4.66
C LEU A 156 -0.33 -17.68 -4.66
N PHE A 157 -0.09 -16.41 -4.89
CA PHE A 157 -1.16 -15.41 -4.90
C PHE A 157 -2.10 -15.56 -6.10
N LYS A 158 -1.60 -16.01 -7.24
CA LYS A 158 -2.42 -16.33 -8.40
C LYS A 158 -3.42 -17.44 -8.08
N GLU A 159 -2.97 -18.53 -7.46
CA GLU A 159 -3.84 -19.63 -7.03
C GLU A 159 -4.86 -19.18 -5.97
N MET A 160 -4.46 -18.36 -5.03
CA MET A 160 -5.37 -17.79 -4.01
C MET A 160 -6.43 -16.88 -4.61
N HIS A 161 -6.11 -16.15 -5.66
CA HIS A 161 -7.03 -15.21 -6.33
C HIS A 161 -8.03 -15.93 -7.27
N GLU A 162 -7.64 -17.08 -7.83
CA GLU A 162 -8.49 -17.87 -8.72
C GLU A 162 -9.47 -18.79 -7.96
N ASN A 163 -9.28 -18.99 -6.67
CA ASN A 163 -10.13 -19.79 -5.78
C ASN A 163 -11.01 -18.89 -4.89
#